data_c928a4e13d749d69798b30bf0827f146
#
_entry.id   c928a4e13d749d69798b30bf0827f146
#
_cell.length_a   1.000
_cell.length_b   1.000
_cell.length_c   1.000
_cell.angle_alpha   90.00
_cell.angle_beta   90.00
_cell.angle_gamma   90.00
#
_symmetry.space_group_name_H-M   'P 1'
#
loop_
_entity.id
_entity.type
_entity.pdbx_description
1 polymer ?
#
loop_
_entity_poly.entity_id
_entity_poly.type
_entity_poly.pdbx_seq_one_letter_code
_entity_poly.pdbx_strand_id
1 'polypeptide(L)'
;MLKQADAEEVDYILTKSVSRVSRDTLEILNIVRYLKERGISMYFENEKLDSMNPETEAYITLAGAVAQEESRNMSENMQWAVTRNFEQGIFTNHKAFMGYRCINGELEIVLEQAEVVKHIFDLYLAGNTFSQIKVELEKQKIKTATGKEIWDVTTIQKMLKNEKYMGDALMQKTYTVDFLTKKKVMNRGIVPQYYIEDNHEAIIPKELFHRVQEEKARRSAIYRPAAKKKASRSKANTTPSMCCQTSASAPSAASLTTGRDGQSMGRRKQCGAATAA
;
A
#
# COMPACT_ATOMS: atom_id res chain seq x y z
N MET A 1 -22.04 -27.93 -3.40
CA MET A 1 -21.98 -28.52 -2.06
C MET A 1 -22.99 -27.85 -1.12
N LEU A 2 -22.85 -26.61 -0.68
CA LEU A 2 -23.79 -25.96 0.27
C LEU A 2 -25.23 -25.90 -0.24
N LYS A 3 -25.46 -25.58 -1.52
CA LYS A 3 -26.80 -25.58 -2.13
C LYS A 3 -27.48 -26.97 -2.12
N GLN A 4 -26.71 -28.04 -2.21
CA GLN A 4 -27.22 -29.40 -2.15
C GLN A 4 -27.51 -29.83 -0.69
N ALA A 5 -26.71 -29.32 0.26
CA ALA A 5 -26.99 -29.45 1.66
C ALA A 5 -28.29 -28.70 2.08
N ASP A 6 -28.56 -27.53 1.46
CA ASP A 6 -29.83 -26.81 1.67
C ASP A 6 -31.05 -27.56 1.09
N ALA A 7 -30.84 -28.33 0.03
CA ALA A 7 -31.88 -29.13 -0.62
C ALA A 7 -32.12 -30.49 0.05
N GLU A 8 -31.41 -30.76 1.17
CA GLU A 8 -31.44 -32.07 1.88
C GLU A 8 -31.10 -33.28 0.97
N GLU A 9 -30.29 -33.02 -0.08
CA GLU A 9 -29.88 -34.06 -1.05
C GLU A 9 -28.60 -34.81 -0.59
N VAL A 10 -27.95 -34.37 0.50
CA VAL A 10 -26.67 -34.87 0.96
C VAL A 10 -26.70 -35.11 2.46
N ASP A 11 -26.42 -36.35 2.88
CA ASP A 11 -26.37 -36.75 4.29
C ASP A 11 -24.93 -36.79 4.83
N TYR A 12 -23.96 -36.96 3.94
CA TYR A 12 -22.56 -37.15 4.31
C TYR A 12 -21.61 -36.55 3.24
N ILE A 13 -20.54 -35.90 3.70
CA ILE A 13 -19.54 -35.29 2.83
C ILE A 13 -18.18 -35.89 3.14
N LEU A 14 -17.53 -36.49 2.14
CA LEU A 14 -16.17 -36.97 2.23
C LEU A 14 -15.24 -35.98 1.54
N THR A 15 -14.26 -35.50 2.26
CA THR A 15 -13.21 -34.59 1.72
C THR A 15 -11.84 -35.21 1.98
N LYS A 16 -10.90 -34.94 1.06
CA LYS A 16 -9.54 -35.47 1.20
C LYS A 16 -8.78 -34.81 2.35
N SER A 17 -8.97 -33.48 2.58
CA SER A 17 -8.32 -32.75 3.66
C SER A 17 -9.05 -31.45 3.95
N VAL A 18 -8.81 -30.89 5.15
CA VAL A 18 -9.33 -29.59 5.59
C VAL A 18 -8.96 -28.47 4.58
N SER A 19 -7.73 -28.46 4.08
CA SER A 19 -7.22 -27.45 3.14
C SER A 19 -7.88 -27.48 1.75
N ARG A 20 -8.61 -28.55 1.42
CA ARG A 20 -9.37 -28.67 0.15
C ARG A 20 -10.74 -28.00 0.23
N VAL A 21 -11.27 -27.84 1.42
CA VAL A 21 -12.57 -27.19 1.64
C VAL A 21 -12.45 -25.68 1.44
N SER A 22 -11.53 -25.06 2.16
CA SER A 22 -11.17 -23.67 1.98
C SER A 22 -9.72 -23.40 2.41
N ARG A 23 -9.19 -22.24 2.01
CA ARG A 23 -7.90 -21.71 2.49
C ARG A 23 -8.06 -20.83 3.72
N ASP A 24 -9.29 -20.47 4.05
CA ASP A 24 -9.61 -19.63 5.20
C ASP A 24 -10.20 -20.50 6.31
N THR A 25 -9.53 -20.51 7.47
CA THR A 25 -9.93 -21.27 8.64
C THR A 25 -11.31 -20.86 9.16
N LEU A 26 -11.63 -19.56 9.13
CA LEU A 26 -12.94 -19.06 9.56
C LEU A 26 -14.06 -19.57 8.66
N GLU A 27 -13.81 -19.62 7.35
CA GLU A 27 -14.76 -20.15 6.38
C GLU A 27 -15.02 -21.64 6.62
N ILE A 28 -13.95 -22.42 6.88
CA ILE A 28 -14.08 -23.86 7.18
C ILE A 28 -14.90 -24.09 8.45
N LEU A 29 -14.61 -23.35 9.53
CA LEU A 29 -15.36 -23.45 10.78
C LEU A 29 -16.85 -23.12 10.59
N ASN A 30 -17.13 -22.08 9.82
CA ASN A 30 -18.52 -21.70 9.50
C ASN A 30 -19.23 -22.79 8.67
N ILE A 31 -18.53 -23.39 7.70
CA ILE A 31 -19.08 -24.49 6.89
C ILE A 31 -19.34 -25.72 7.79
N VAL A 32 -18.40 -26.08 8.63
CA VAL A 32 -18.54 -27.23 9.54
C VAL A 32 -19.72 -27.04 10.49
N ARG A 33 -19.85 -25.86 11.12
CA ARG A 33 -20.97 -25.55 12.01
C ARG A 33 -22.31 -25.55 11.28
N TYR A 34 -22.34 -24.95 10.09
CA TYR A 34 -23.52 -24.91 9.24
C TYR A 34 -24.01 -26.31 8.86
N LEU A 35 -23.12 -27.22 8.51
CA LEU A 35 -23.45 -28.61 8.20
C LEU A 35 -23.87 -29.40 9.46
N LYS A 36 -23.19 -29.17 10.58
CA LYS A 36 -23.51 -29.77 11.86
C LYS A 36 -24.92 -29.44 12.38
N GLU A 37 -25.34 -28.15 12.19
CA GLU A 37 -26.71 -27.71 12.52
C GLU A 37 -27.80 -28.47 11.71
N ARG A 38 -27.44 -28.97 10.51
CA ARG A 38 -28.33 -29.73 9.63
C ARG A 38 -28.17 -31.27 9.79
N GLY A 39 -27.32 -31.71 10.71
CA GLY A 39 -27.05 -33.11 10.92
C GLY A 39 -26.21 -33.78 9.83
N ILE A 40 -25.59 -32.98 8.94
CA ILE A 40 -24.74 -33.48 7.85
C ILE A 40 -23.32 -33.60 8.36
N SER A 41 -22.77 -34.84 8.37
CA SER A 41 -21.37 -35.09 8.76
C SER A 41 -20.42 -34.82 7.60
N MET A 42 -19.26 -34.22 7.91
CA MET A 42 -18.13 -34.07 7.00
C MET A 42 -16.92 -34.81 7.54
N TYR A 43 -16.39 -35.74 6.76
CA TYR A 43 -15.21 -36.52 7.12
C TYR A 43 -13.98 -36.10 6.33
N PHE A 44 -12.90 -35.84 7.03
CA PHE A 44 -11.60 -35.47 6.48
C PHE A 44 -10.68 -36.69 6.46
N GLU A 45 -10.43 -37.23 5.26
CA GLU A 45 -9.72 -38.49 5.06
C GLU A 45 -8.27 -38.44 5.55
N ASN A 46 -7.51 -37.40 5.21
CA ASN A 46 -6.11 -37.28 5.60
C ASN A 46 -5.93 -37.13 7.10
N GLU A 47 -6.77 -36.30 7.72
CA GLU A 47 -6.72 -35.98 9.15
C GLU A 47 -7.47 -37.04 9.99
N LYS A 48 -8.28 -37.90 9.34
CA LYS A 48 -9.14 -38.92 9.99
C LYS A 48 -10.08 -38.32 11.04
N LEU A 49 -10.64 -37.15 10.73
CA LEU A 49 -11.52 -36.42 11.63
C LEU A 49 -12.94 -36.33 11.06
N ASP A 50 -13.92 -36.44 11.96
CA ASP A 50 -15.35 -36.25 11.65
C ASP A 50 -15.81 -34.91 12.23
N SER A 51 -16.51 -34.11 11.42
CA SER A 51 -17.02 -32.80 11.82
C SER A 51 -18.01 -32.84 12.98
N MET A 52 -18.67 -33.99 13.24
CA MET A 52 -19.59 -34.15 14.38
C MET A 52 -18.85 -34.17 15.72
N ASN A 53 -17.57 -34.55 15.73
CA ASN A 53 -16.78 -34.57 16.94
C ASN A 53 -16.38 -33.17 17.38
N PRO A 54 -16.53 -32.79 18.66
CA PRO A 54 -16.13 -31.48 19.16
C PRO A 54 -14.62 -31.22 19.04
N GLU A 55 -13.81 -32.25 19.05
CA GLU A 55 -12.36 -32.18 18.89
C GLU A 55 -11.95 -31.68 17.50
N THR A 56 -12.80 -31.89 16.50
CA THR A 56 -12.53 -31.43 15.10
C THR A 56 -12.51 -29.93 15.00
N GLU A 57 -13.38 -29.17 15.67
CA GLU A 57 -13.36 -27.73 15.69
C GLU A 57 -12.08 -27.21 16.36
N ALA A 58 -11.66 -27.83 17.45
CA ALA A 58 -10.40 -27.48 18.12
C ALA A 58 -9.19 -27.71 17.19
N TYR A 59 -9.17 -28.86 16.51
CA TYR A 59 -8.12 -29.22 15.56
C TYR A 59 -8.06 -28.21 14.39
N ILE A 60 -9.19 -27.88 13.77
CA ILE A 60 -9.26 -26.93 12.66
C ILE A 60 -8.75 -25.54 13.11
N THR A 61 -9.15 -25.10 14.31
CA THR A 61 -8.71 -23.82 14.89
C THR A 61 -7.19 -23.82 15.12
N LEU A 62 -6.66 -24.89 15.70
CA LEU A 62 -5.23 -25.03 15.95
C LEU A 62 -4.43 -25.10 14.64
N ALA A 63 -4.87 -25.93 13.69
CA ALA A 63 -4.23 -26.06 12.38
C ALA A 63 -4.22 -24.72 11.62
N GLY A 64 -5.31 -23.96 11.71
CA GLY A 64 -5.38 -22.61 11.15
C GLY A 64 -4.45 -21.63 11.82
N ALA A 65 -4.32 -21.66 13.13
CA ALA A 65 -3.38 -20.82 13.86
C ALA A 65 -1.93 -21.13 13.47
N VAL A 66 -1.57 -22.41 13.36
CA VAL A 66 -0.24 -22.85 12.91
C VAL A 66 0.04 -22.39 11.48
N ALA A 67 -0.90 -22.58 10.54
CA ALA A 67 -0.74 -22.14 9.15
C ALA A 67 -0.59 -20.63 9.03
N GLN A 68 -1.29 -19.85 9.86
CA GLN A 68 -1.16 -18.41 9.91
C GLN A 68 0.21 -17.99 10.43
N GLU A 69 0.72 -18.65 11.48
CA GLU A 69 2.04 -18.37 12.03
C GLU A 69 3.17 -18.76 11.04
N GLU A 70 3.03 -19.89 10.34
CA GLU A 70 3.96 -20.26 9.26
C GLU A 70 3.99 -19.19 8.14
N SER A 71 2.83 -18.68 7.74
CA SER A 71 2.73 -17.60 6.74
C SER A 71 3.38 -16.31 7.21
N ARG A 72 3.22 -15.98 8.49
CA ARG A 72 3.86 -14.82 9.12
C ARG A 72 5.38 -14.98 9.14
N ASN A 73 5.88 -16.11 9.62
CA ASN A 73 7.31 -16.42 9.69
C ASN A 73 7.96 -16.37 8.30
N MET A 74 7.30 -16.93 7.29
CA MET A 74 7.75 -16.86 5.90
C MET A 74 7.84 -15.42 5.39
N SER A 75 6.84 -14.58 5.71
CA SER A 75 6.84 -13.17 5.36
C SER A 75 7.97 -12.39 6.04
N GLU A 76 8.20 -12.63 7.32
CA GLU A 76 9.27 -12.00 8.10
C GLU A 76 10.66 -12.40 7.57
N ASN A 77 10.86 -13.69 7.27
CA ASN A 77 12.10 -14.20 6.68
C ASN A 77 12.37 -13.58 5.30
N MET A 78 11.33 -13.44 4.47
CA MET A 78 11.46 -12.79 3.17
C MET A 78 11.79 -11.28 3.33
N GLN A 79 11.15 -10.58 4.26
CA GLN A 79 11.46 -9.19 4.56
C GLN A 79 12.90 -9.02 5.04
N TRP A 80 13.36 -9.89 5.93
CA TRP A 80 14.74 -9.89 6.40
C TRP A 80 15.75 -10.10 5.26
N ALA A 81 15.52 -11.08 4.39
CA ALA A 81 16.38 -11.33 3.23
C ALA A 81 16.41 -10.14 2.26
N VAL A 82 15.25 -9.52 2.00
CA VAL A 82 15.15 -8.32 1.14
C VAL A 82 15.88 -7.14 1.78
N THR A 83 15.76 -6.94 3.09
CA THR A 83 16.46 -5.87 3.81
C THR A 83 17.97 -6.04 3.72
N ARG A 84 18.46 -7.27 3.90
CA ARG A 84 19.89 -7.58 3.77
C ARG A 84 20.42 -7.31 2.36
N ASN A 85 19.64 -7.63 1.32
CA ASN A 85 19.99 -7.29 -0.05
C ASN A 85 20.06 -5.76 -0.24
N PHE A 86 19.17 -5.01 0.40
CA PHE A 86 19.20 -3.54 0.35
C PHE A 86 20.44 -2.95 1.02
N GLU A 87 20.90 -3.52 2.13
CA GLU A 87 22.14 -3.13 2.80
C GLU A 87 23.38 -3.37 1.91
N GLN A 88 23.33 -4.40 1.09
CA GLN A 88 24.40 -4.76 0.14
C GLN A 88 24.28 -4.07 -1.22
N GLY A 89 23.21 -3.29 -1.45
CA GLY A 89 22.97 -2.63 -2.74
C GLY A 89 22.47 -3.54 -3.86
N ILE A 90 22.05 -4.76 -3.52
CA ILE A 90 21.56 -5.74 -4.49
C ILE A 90 20.10 -5.44 -4.85
N PHE A 91 19.84 -5.31 -6.15
CA PHE A 91 18.48 -5.09 -6.63
C PHE A 91 17.67 -6.39 -6.64
N THR A 92 16.63 -6.45 -5.81
CA THR A 92 15.69 -7.59 -5.79
C THR A 92 14.65 -7.54 -6.90
N ASN A 93 14.52 -6.40 -7.57
CA ASN A 93 13.49 -6.18 -8.58
C ASN A 93 14.08 -6.20 -9.99
N HIS A 94 13.80 -7.26 -10.72
CA HIS A 94 14.26 -7.47 -12.09
C HIS A 94 13.44 -6.70 -13.17
N LYS A 95 12.58 -5.76 -12.77
CA LYS A 95 11.84 -4.96 -13.76
C LYS A 95 12.81 -4.07 -14.52
N ALA A 96 12.90 -4.31 -15.81
CA ALA A 96 13.63 -3.44 -16.73
C ALA A 96 13.10 -2.00 -16.66
N PHE A 97 13.98 -1.04 -16.53
CA PHE A 97 13.70 0.37 -16.75
C PHE A 97 14.66 0.90 -17.80
N MET A 98 14.25 1.95 -18.48
CA MET A 98 14.98 2.46 -19.64
C MET A 98 16.46 2.70 -19.31
N GLY A 99 17.34 2.17 -20.13
CA GLY A 99 18.80 2.33 -20.00
C GLY A 99 19.51 1.25 -19.22
N TYR A 100 18.81 0.45 -18.41
CA TYR A 100 19.43 -0.61 -17.60
C TYR A 100 18.69 -1.93 -17.69
N ARG A 101 19.47 -3.00 -17.61
CA ARG A 101 19.00 -4.38 -17.38
C ARG A 101 19.53 -4.86 -16.04
N CYS A 102 18.68 -5.50 -15.24
CA CYS A 102 19.10 -6.11 -13.98
C CYS A 102 19.49 -7.58 -14.24
N ILE A 103 20.75 -7.93 -14.00
CA ILE A 103 21.30 -9.29 -14.10
C ILE A 103 21.89 -9.62 -12.75
N ASN A 104 21.46 -10.72 -12.14
CA ASN A 104 21.94 -11.20 -10.83
C ASN A 104 21.92 -10.15 -9.69
N GLY A 105 21.04 -9.16 -9.78
CA GLY A 105 20.94 -8.10 -8.76
C GLY A 105 21.81 -6.86 -9.05
N GLU A 106 22.59 -6.87 -10.12
CA GLU A 106 23.36 -5.73 -10.60
C GLU A 106 22.71 -5.08 -11.81
N LEU A 107 22.97 -3.80 -12.03
CA LEU A 107 22.43 -3.05 -13.17
C LEU A 107 23.50 -2.90 -14.24
N GLU A 108 23.24 -3.46 -15.42
CA GLU A 108 24.07 -3.30 -16.60
C GLU A 108 23.44 -2.29 -17.56
N ILE A 109 24.29 -1.47 -18.20
CA ILE A 109 23.85 -0.44 -19.16
C ILE A 109 23.50 -1.11 -20.49
N VAL A 110 22.33 -0.76 -21.02
CA VAL A 110 21.93 -1.06 -22.40
C VAL A 110 22.21 0.19 -23.25
N LEU A 111 23.28 0.17 -24.04
CA LEU A 111 23.81 1.34 -24.76
C LEU A 111 22.75 2.07 -25.58
N GLU A 112 21.96 1.35 -26.39
CA GLU A 112 20.89 1.95 -27.21
C GLU A 112 19.87 2.72 -26.37
N GLN A 113 19.50 2.18 -25.23
CA GLN A 113 18.55 2.82 -24.33
C GLN A 113 19.17 3.94 -23.51
N ALA A 114 20.47 3.81 -23.19
CA ALA A 114 21.20 4.85 -22.48
C ALA A 114 21.30 6.13 -23.29
N GLU A 115 21.48 6.05 -24.61
CA GLU A 115 21.46 7.22 -25.50
C GLU A 115 20.12 7.94 -25.46
N VAL A 116 19.03 7.18 -25.44
CA VAL A 116 17.69 7.77 -25.31
C VAL A 116 17.52 8.49 -23.97
N VAL A 117 18.04 7.89 -22.88
CA VAL A 117 18.02 8.56 -21.55
C VAL A 117 18.80 9.87 -21.60
N LYS A 118 20.03 9.88 -22.14
CA LYS A 118 20.83 11.09 -22.29
C LYS A 118 20.08 12.15 -23.11
N HIS A 119 19.49 11.75 -24.23
CA HIS A 119 18.71 12.64 -25.08
C HIS A 119 17.50 13.27 -24.33
N ILE A 120 16.81 12.52 -23.48
CA ILE A 120 15.70 13.06 -22.66
C ILE A 120 16.21 14.11 -21.67
N PHE A 121 17.37 13.88 -21.03
CA PHE A 121 17.97 14.83 -20.10
C PHE A 121 18.42 16.11 -20.82
N ASP A 122 19.03 16.00 -21.99
CA ASP A 122 19.46 17.13 -22.80
C ASP A 122 18.29 17.96 -23.31
N LEU A 123 17.23 17.33 -23.82
CA LEU A 123 16.01 18.03 -24.23
C LEU A 123 15.38 18.79 -23.06
N TYR A 124 15.40 18.24 -21.87
CA TYR A 124 14.86 18.92 -20.69
C TYR A 124 15.70 20.16 -20.32
N LEU A 125 17.03 20.08 -20.35
CA LEU A 125 17.93 21.19 -20.11
C LEU A 125 17.87 22.25 -21.21
N ALA A 126 17.59 21.84 -22.46
CA ALA A 126 17.36 22.76 -23.58
C ALA A 126 16.08 23.60 -23.43
N GLY A 127 15.28 23.38 -22.36
CA GLY A 127 14.09 24.18 -22.07
C GLY A 127 12.76 23.50 -22.42
N ASN A 128 12.77 22.36 -23.05
CA ASN A 128 11.55 21.66 -23.45
C ASN A 128 10.68 21.25 -22.24
N THR A 129 9.38 21.28 -22.41
CA THR A 129 8.41 20.77 -21.47
C THR A 129 8.29 19.25 -21.60
N PHE A 130 7.77 18.56 -20.57
CA PHE A 130 7.57 17.12 -20.64
C PHE A 130 6.69 16.67 -21.81
N SER A 131 5.69 17.49 -22.19
CA SER A 131 4.82 17.23 -23.34
C SER A 131 5.55 17.38 -24.68
N GLN A 132 6.45 18.34 -24.80
CA GLN A 132 7.29 18.53 -26.00
C GLN A 132 8.29 17.40 -26.15
N ILE A 133 8.93 16.96 -25.05
CA ILE A 133 9.83 15.80 -25.04
C ILE A 133 9.07 14.54 -25.48
N LYS A 134 7.84 14.31 -24.99
CA LYS A 134 6.99 13.22 -25.44
C LYS A 134 6.79 13.23 -26.95
N VAL A 135 6.36 14.37 -27.50
CA VAL A 135 6.09 14.51 -28.95
C VAL A 135 7.36 14.27 -29.77
N GLU A 136 8.51 14.75 -29.31
CA GLU A 136 9.79 14.56 -30.00
C GLU A 136 10.20 13.08 -30.04
N LEU A 137 10.08 12.36 -28.91
CA LEU A 137 10.37 10.92 -28.82
C LEU A 137 9.42 10.09 -29.71
N GLU A 138 8.14 10.43 -29.74
CA GLU A 138 7.14 9.78 -30.60
C GLU A 138 7.39 10.05 -32.08
N LYS A 139 7.79 11.27 -32.45
CA LYS A 139 8.17 11.67 -33.81
C LYS A 139 9.40 10.88 -34.29
N GLN A 140 10.36 10.64 -33.42
CA GLN A 140 11.55 9.84 -33.71
C GLN A 140 11.27 8.33 -33.65
N LYS A 141 10.02 7.89 -33.37
CA LYS A 141 9.61 6.49 -33.23
C LYS A 141 10.41 5.69 -32.20
N ILE A 142 10.90 6.38 -31.14
CA ILE A 142 11.65 5.74 -30.07
C ILE A 142 10.68 4.99 -29.16
N LYS A 143 10.91 3.69 -28.99
CA LYS A 143 10.08 2.84 -28.14
C LYS A 143 10.44 3.00 -26.65
N THR A 144 9.43 2.83 -25.78
CA THR A 144 9.63 2.79 -24.33
C THR A 144 10.35 1.50 -23.90
N ALA A 145 10.85 1.43 -22.67
CA ALA A 145 11.47 0.21 -22.11
C ALA A 145 10.57 -1.04 -22.18
N THR A 146 9.25 -0.86 -22.29
CA THR A 146 8.27 -1.93 -22.44
C THR A 146 7.88 -2.20 -23.90
N GLY A 147 8.56 -1.57 -24.88
CA GLY A 147 8.30 -1.73 -26.31
C GLY A 147 7.09 -0.94 -26.87
N LYS A 148 6.47 -0.08 -26.07
CA LYS A 148 5.34 0.76 -26.52
C LYS A 148 5.85 1.96 -27.31
N GLU A 149 5.10 2.37 -28.34
CA GLU A 149 5.40 3.54 -29.17
C GLU A 149 4.91 4.85 -28.53
N ILE A 150 3.88 4.76 -27.69
CA ILE A 150 3.29 5.92 -27.03
C ILE A 150 4.00 6.16 -25.68
N TRP A 151 4.51 7.38 -25.52
CA TRP A 151 5.14 7.82 -24.30
C TRP A 151 4.14 8.46 -23.34
N ASP A 152 4.30 8.19 -22.05
CA ASP A 152 3.54 8.85 -21.00
C ASP A 152 4.40 9.94 -20.34
N VAL A 153 3.82 11.13 -20.20
CA VAL A 153 4.43 12.28 -19.53
C VAL A 153 4.89 11.92 -18.11
N THR A 154 4.11 11.10 -17.40
CA THR A 154 4.46 10.63 -16.05
C THR A 154 5.70 9.74 -16.04
N THR A 155 5.94 8.99 -17.11
CA THR A 155 7.13 8.16 -17.27
C THR A 155 8.38 9.04 -17.42
N ILE A 156 8.33 10.07 -18.30
CA ILE A 156 9.42 11.04 -18.47
C ILE A 156 9.72 11.77 -17.16
N GLN A 157 8.69 12.20 -16.42
CA GLN A 157 8.86 12.83 -15.11
C GLN A 157 9.54 11.90 -14.08
N LYS A 158 9.20 10.62 -14.08
CA LYS A 158 9.81 9.61 -13.21
C LYS A 158 11.26 9.34 -13.61
N MET A 159 11.56 9.28 -14.91
CA MET A 159 12.92 9.10 -15.41
C MET A 159 13.82 10.23 -14.94
N LEU A 160 13.45 11.50 -15.18
CA LEU A 160 14.20 12.67 -14.75
C LEU A 160 14.36 12.81 -13.23
N LYS A 161 13.65 12.03 -12.43
CA LYS A 161 13.73 12.03 -10.95
C LYS A 161 14.46 10.81 -10.39
N ASN A 162 14.78 9.85 -11.22
CA ASN A 162 15.32 8.58 -10.76
C ASN A 162 16.83 8.69 -10.53
N GLU A 163 17.25 8.60 -9.28
CA GLU A 163 18.66 8.67 -8.85
C GLU A 163 19.54 7.57 -9.46
N LYS A 164 18.94 6.48 -9.91
CA LYS A 164 19.68 5.37 -10.53
C LYS A 164 20.45 5.78 -11.78
N TYR A 165 19.99 6.83 -12.49
CA TYR A 165 20.72 7.31 -13.68
C TYR A 165 22.05 7.97 -13.37
N MET A 166 22.26 8.44 -12.14
CA MET A 166 23.55 9.00 -11.71
C MET A 166 24.46 7.99 -10.98
N GLY A 167 24.04 6.70 -10.95
CA GLY A 167 24.81 5.61 -10.34
C GLY A 167 24.44 5.31 -8.90
N ASP A 168 23.61 6.11 -8.26
CA ASP A 168 23.22 5.93 -6.87
C ASP A 168 21.94 5.10 -6.75
N ALA A 169 21.77 4.44 -5.61
CA ALA A 169 20.60 3.61 -5.35
C ALA A 169 19.95 3.96 -4.01
N LEU A 170 18.68 4.41 -4.06
CA LEU A 170 17.84 4.53 -2.87
C LEU A 170 16.91 3.32 -2.76
N MET A 171 17.16 2.50 -1.75
CA MET A 171 16.41 1.29 -1.47
C MET A 171 15.32 1.53 -0.42
N GLN A 172 14.37 0.60 -0.32
CA GLN A 172 13.28 0.62 0.64
C GLN A 172 12.37 1.87 0.58
N LYS A 173 12.10 2.35 -0.67
CA LYS A 173 11.16 3.45 -0.92
C LYS A 173 9.71 3.14 -0.51
N THR A 174 9.35 1.87 -0.44
CA THR A 174 8.03 1.37 -0.03
C THR A 174 8.19 0.19 0.91
N TYR A 175 7.25 0.03 1.83
CA TYR A 175 7.19 -1.14 2.70
C TYR A 175 5.77 -1.71 2.77
N THR A 176 5.64 -2.97 3.13
CA THR A 176 4.36 -3.64 3.34
C THR A 176 3.97 -3.46 4.80
N VAL A 177 2.80 -2.89 5.07
CA VAL A 177 2.33 -2.57 6.42
C VAL A 177 1.94 -3.84 7.16
N ASP A 178 1.25 -4.74 6.47
CA ASP A 178 0.69 -5.94 7.06
C ASP A 178 0.83 -7.11 6.08
N PHE A 179 1.18 -8.29 6.62
CA PHE A 179 1.39 -9.50 5.85
C PHE A 179 0.08 -10.12 5.31
N LEU A 180 -1.05 -9.87 5.98
CA LEU A 180 -2.37 -10.36 5.56
C LEU A 180 -2.90 -9.56 4.38
N THR A 181 -2.98 -8.25 4.50
CA THR A 181 -3.54 -7.36 3.47
C THR A 181 -2.57 -7.08 2.34
N LYS A 182 -1.26 -7.34 2.54
CA LYS A 182 -0.15 -7.08 1.59
C LYS A 182 -0.14 -5.64 1.06
N LYS A 183 -0.71 -4.69 1.82
CA LYS A 183 -0.81 -3.29 1.44
C LYS A 183 0.57 -2.63 1.49
N LYS A 184 1.02 -2.12 0.33
CA LYS A 184 2.27 -1.36 0.20
C LYS A 184 2.02 0.12 0.41
N VAL A 185 2.85 0.75 1.23
CA VAL A 185 2.82 2.19 1.51
C VAL A 185 4.19 2.80 1.24
N MET A 186 4.21 4.07 0.81
CA MET A 186 5.45 4.79 0.61
C MET A 186 6.13 5.02 1.96
N ASN A 187 7.41 4.69 2.03
CA ASN A 187 8.22 4.92 3.22
C ASN A 187 8.57 6.41 3.33
N ARG A 188 8.11 7.03 4.41
CA ARG A 188 8.37 8.43 4.74
C ARG A 188 9.25 8.55 5.99
N GLY A 189 10.16 7.59 6.20
CA GLY A 189 11.03 7.55 7.36
C GLY A 189 10.53 6.67 8.51
N ILE A 190 9.47 5.86 8.30
CA ILE A 190 8.97 4.91 9.31
C ILE A 190 9.89 3.70 9.41
N VAL A 191 10.40 3.23 8.26
CA VAL A 191 11.35 2.12 8.17
C VAL A 191 12.67 2.67 7.61
N PRO A 192 13.84 2.15 8.03
CA PRO A 192 15.14 2.58 7.51
C PRO A 192 15.16 2.56 5.97
N GLN A 193 15.76 3.58 5.37
CA GLN A 193 16.04 3.62 3.93
C GLN A 193 17.54 3.52 3.73
N TYR A 194 17.94 2.78 2.71
CA TYR A 194 19.36 2.57 2.40
C TYR A 194 19.71 3.37 1.15
N TYR A 195 20.63 4.30 1.29
CA TYR A 195 21.18 5.07 0.19
C TYR A 195 22.61 4.63 -0.05
N ILE A 196 22.90 4.17 -1.26
CA ILE A 196 24.21 3.66 -1.66
C ILE A 196 24.69 4.51 -2.82
N GLU A 197 25.83 5.16 -2.61
CA GLU A 197 26.50 5.95 -3.64
C GLU A 197 27.30 5.04 -4.55
N ASP A 198 27.37 5.38 -5.84
CA ASP A 198 28.14 4.67 -6.85
C ASP A 198 27.90 3.14 -6.86
N ASN A 199 26.64 2.74 -6.69
CA ASN A 199 26.21 1.35 -6.66
C ASN A 199 26.38 0.64 -8.02
N HIS A 200 26.28 1.38 -9.12
CA HIS A 200 26.36 0.88 -10.49
C HIS A 200 26.87 1.96 -11.43
N GLU A 201 27.24 1.57 -12.65
CA GLU A 201 27.72 2.48 -13.67
C GLU A 201 26.67 3.53 -14.03
N ALA A 202 27.04 4.81 -13.99
CA ALA A 202 26.13 5.93 -14.25
C ALA A 202 25.96 6.18 -15.76
N ILE A 203 24.72 6.38 -16.22
CA ILE A 203 24.42 6.86 -17.58
C ILE A 203 24.60 8.36 -17.67
N ILE A 204 24.25 9.07 -16.60
CA ILE A 204 24.25 10.53 -16.52
C ILE A 204 25.25 10.98 -15.44
N PRO A 205 26.15 11.93 -15.73
CA PRO A 205 27.02 12.50 -14.71
C PRO A 205 26.23 13.13 -13.57
N LYS A 206 26.69 12.97 -12.32
CA LYS A 206 26.02 13.51 -11.11
C LYS A 206 25.75 15.00 -11.22
N GLU A 207 26.69 15.78 -11.75
CA GLU A 207 26.53 17.24 -11.95
C GLU A 207 25.35 17.57 -12.87
N LEU A 208 25.22 16.86 -13.99
CA LEU A 208 24.13 17.05 -14.93
C LEU A 208 22.79 16.67 -14.33
N PHE A 209 22.74 15.58 -13.55
CA PHE A 209 21.54 15.18 -12.83
C PHE A 209 21.09 16.23 -11.81
N HIS A 210 22.01 16.78 -11.03
CA HIS A 210 21.71 17.84 -10.06
C HIS A 210 21.19 19.11 -10.75
N ARG A 211 21.81 19.54 -11.85
CA ARG A 211 21.32 20.68 -12.66
C ARG A 211 19.88 20.46 -13.14
N VAL A 212 19.54 19.24 -13.54
CA VAL A 212 18.15 18.89 -13.93
C VAL A 212 17.19 18.99 -12.75
N GLN A 213 17.60 18.56 -11.53
CA GLN A 213 16.76 18.69 -10.34
C GLN A 213 16.55 20.19 -9.96
N GLU A 214 17.59 21.01 -10.02
CA GLU A 214 17.50 22.45 -9.78
C GLU A 214 16.56 23.13 -10.78
N GLU A 215 16.72 22.84 -12.08
CA GLU A 215 15.84 23.38 -13.12
C GLU A 215 14.39 22.94 -12.92
N LYS A 216 14.16 21.70 -12.50
CA LYS A 216 12.83 21.19 -12.17
C LYS A 216 12.23 21.92 -10.97
N ALA A 217 13.02 22.18 -9.93
CA ALA A 217 12.59 22.94 -8.77
C ALA A 217 12.25 24.38 -9.16
N ARG A 218 13.10 25.02 -9.99
CA ARG A 218 12.89 26.36 -10.52
C ARG A 218 11.57 26.46 -11.31
N ARG A 219 11.34 25.55 -12.25
CA ARG A 219 10.09 25.51 -13.05
C ARG A 219 8.88 25.25 -12.15
N SER A 220 8.99 24.36 -11.18
CA SER A 220 7.90 24.07 -10.22
C SER A 220 7.56 25.29 -9.35
N ALA A 221 8.53 26.10 -8.96
CA ALA A 221 8.31 27.33 -8.20
C ALA A 221 7.55 28.39 -9.01
N ILE A 222 7.88 28.53 -10.28
CA ILE A 222 7.21 29.48 -11.20
C ILE A 222 5.75 29.03 -11.45
N TYR A 223 5.50 27.72 -11.58
CA TYR A 223 4.18 27.14 -11.87
C TYR A 223 3.29 26.95 -10.63
N ARG A 224 3.80 27.16 -9.41
CA ARG A 224 2.92 27.17 -8.23
C ARG A 224 2.14 28.48 -8.23
N PRO A 225 0.87 28.50 -8.68
CA PRO A 225 0.00 29.63 -8.37
C PRO A 225 -0.08 29.65 -6.84
N ALA A 226 0.05 30.87 -6.27
CA ALA A 226 -0.10 31.10 -4.83
C ALA A 226 -1.27 30.25 -4.34
N ALA A 227 -1.00 29.35 -3.39
CA ALA A 227 -1.94 28.31 -2.97
C ALA A 227 -3.28 28.99 -2.70
N LYS A 228 -4.27 28.78 -3.57
CA LYS A 228 -5.66 29.05 -3.25
C LYS A 228 -5.93 28.26 -2.00
N LYS A 229 -6.00 28.94 -0.83
CA LYS A 229 -6.54 28.37 0.40
C LYS A 229 -7.83 27.70 -0.02
N LYS A 230 -7.87 26.38 -0.02
CA LYS A 230 -9.11 25.62 -0.13
C LYS A 230 -9.93 26.04 1.09
N ALA A 231 -10.81 27.01 0.90
CA ALA A 231 -11.86 27.26 1.84
C ALA A 231 -12.57 25.92 2.02
N SER A 232 -12.48 25.38 3.21
CA SER A 232 -13.25 24.23 3.61
C SER A 232 -14.72 24.61 3.45
N ARG A 233 -15.34 24.25 2.35
CA ARG A 233 -16.79 24.21 2.23
C ARG A 233 -17.24 23.12 3.18
N SER A 234 -17.47 23.49 4.44
CA SER A 234 -18.37 22.76 5.32
C SER A 234 -19.71 22.70 4.60
N LYS A 235 -20.09 21.55 4.11
CA LYS A 235 -21.48 21.29 3.71
C LYS A 235 -22.30 21.35 4.98
N ALA A 236 -22.85 22.52 5.27
CA ALA A 236 -23.99 22.63 6.17
C ALA A 236 -25.12 21.87 5.51
N ASN A 237 -25.40 20.69 6.01
CA ASN A 237 -26.64 19.98 5.72
C ASN A 237 -27.76 20.78 6.38
N THR A 238 -28.34 21.71 5.64
CA THR A 238 -29.62 22.32 5.98
C THR A 238 -30.71 21.38 5.48
N THR A 239 -31.19 20.53 6.35
CA THR A 239 -32.48 19.88 6.17
C THR A 239 -33.56 20.95 6.34
N PRO A 240 -34.48 21.15 5.39
CA PRO A 240 -35.61 22.02 5.62
C PRO A 240 -36.57 21.31 6.56
N SER A 241 -36.65 21.80 7.80
CA SER A 241 -37.70 21.47 8.73
C SER A 241 -39.02 22.06 8.21
N MET A 242 -39.90 21.16 7.85
CA MET A 242 -41.26 21.47 7.45
C MET A 242 -42.06 21.94 8.69
N CYS A 243 -42.39 23.22 8.70
CA CYS A 243 -43.19 23.87 9.72
C CYS A 243 -44.65 23.41 9.59
N CYS A 244 -45.15 22.65 10.55
CA CYS A 244 -46.60 22.54 10.81
C CYS A 244 -46.95 23.39 12.01
N GLN A 245 -47.62 24.48 11.71
CA GLN A 245 -48.35 25.29 12.71
C GLN A 245 -49.55 24.52 13.21
N THR A 246 -49.68 24.36 14.53
CA THR A 246 -50.97 24.34 15.21
C THR A 246 -50.84 25.00 16.58
N SER A 247 -51.68 25.96 16.74
CA SER A 247 -51.97 26.79 17.90
C SER A 247 -52.51 25.99 19.10
N ALA A 248 -52.12 26.35 20.33
CA ALA A 248 -53.02 26.76 21.39
C ALA A 248 -52.42 26.67 22.80
N SER A 249 -52.53 27.80 23.48
CA SER A 249 -52.75 28.02 24.92
C SER A 249 -51.74 27.59 25.99
N ALA A 250 -51.21 28.62 26.65
CA ALA A 250 -50.76 28.62 28.05
C ALA A 250 -51.94 28.50 29.00
N PRO A 251 -51.82 28.34 30.35
CA PRO A 251 -50.84 29.00 31.21
C PRO A 251 -50.38 28.22 32.49
N SER A 252 -49.45 28.87 33.18
CA SER A 252 -49.33 29.05 34.64
C SER A 252 -48.56 28.09 35.51
N ALA A 253 -47.53 28.66 36.08
CA ALA A 253 -47.18 28.81 37.52
C ALA A 253 -46.35 27.77 38.24
N ALA A 254 -45.30 28.34 38.83
CA ALA A 254 -44.81 28.16 40.21
C ALA A 254 -43.77 27.04 40.43
N SER A 255 -42.62 27.47 40.69
CA SER A 255 -41.91 27.76 41.94
C SER A 255 -41.00 26.66 42.49
N LEU A 256 -39.84 27.17 42.88
CA LEU A 256 -39.06 26.86 44.08
C LEU A 256 -38.03 25.72 44.01
N THR A 257 -36.82 26.14 44.06
CA THR A 257 -35.78 26.21 45.13
C THR A 257 -34.74 25.14 45.17
N THR A 258 -33.51 25.68 45.36
CA THR A 258 -32.37 25.18 46.12
C THR A 258 -31.68 23.95 45.57
N GLY A 259 -30.38 23.89 45.44
CA GLY A 259 -29.27 24.58 46.02
C GLY A 259 -28.07 23.67 45.96
N ARG A 260 -26.93 24.32 45.98
CA ARG A 260 -25.60 23.87 46.51
C ARG A 260 -24.77 22.91 45.68
N ASP A 261 -23.67 23.49 45.24
CA ASP A 261 -22.28 23.36 45.74
C ASP A 261 -21.52 22.09 45.40
N GLY A 262 -20.33 22.34 44.89
CA GLY A 262 -19.18 21.50 45.18
C GLY A 262 -18.12 21.34 44.08
N GLN A 263 -17.17 22.31 44.05
CA GLN A 263 -15.73 22.12 43.97
C GLN A 263 -15.16 21.13 42.94
N SER A 264 -14.44 21.63 41.91
CA SER A 264 -12.98 21.92 41.90
C SER A 264 -12.07 20.70 42.05
N MET A 265 -11.28 20.52 41.04
CA MET A 265 -9.84 20.20 41.00
C MET A 265 -9.54 19.68 39.60
N GLY A 266 -8.85 20.28 38.74
CA GLY A 266 -7.50 20.76 38.74
C GLY A 266 -6.48 19.62 38.64
N ARG A 267 -6.07 19.20 37.42
CA ARG A 267 -4.76 18.56 37.28
C ARG A 267 -4.10 18.93 35.93
N ARG A 268 -2.93 19.42 36.16
CA ARG A 268 -1.89 19.99 35.31
C ARG A 268 -1.42 19.05 34.21
N LYS A 269 -1.12 19.69 33.09
CA LYS A 269 -0.17 19.22 32.07
C LYS A 269 1.23 19.06 32.70
N GLN A 270 1.90 17.99 32.37
CA GLN A 270 3.35 17.96 32.38
C GLN A 270 3.88 17.67 30.99
N CYS A 271 4.53 18.65 30.40
CA CYS A 271 5.50 18.50 29.34
C CYS A 271 6.77 17.91 29.96
N GLY A 272 7.28 16.86 29.37
CA GLY A 272 8.63 16.34 29.62
C GLY A 272 9.40 16.38 28.31
N ALA A 273 10.26 17.36 28.15
CA ALA A 273 11.36 17.37 27.23
C ALA A 273 12.45 16.44 27.77
N ALA A 274 13.05 15.63 26.89
CA ALA A 274 14.35 15.03 27.17
C ALA A 274 15.21 15.18 25.92
N THR A 275 16.26 15.94 26.15
CA THR A 275 17.39 16.28 25.29
C THR A 275 18.41 15.14 25.29
N ALA A 276 18.99 14.94 24.12
CA ALA A 276 20.35 14.49 23.76
C ALA A 276 21.26 13.74 24.74
N ALA A 277 21.82 12.64 24.32
CA ALA A 277 23.26 12.41 24.16
C ALA A 277 23.48 11.31 23.12
#